data_4afbe94a386e16fbc0541a4138434f8f
#
_entry.id   4afbe94a386e16fbc0541a4138434f8f
#
_cell.length_a   1.000
_cell.length_b   1.000
_cell.length_c   1.000
_cell.angle_alpha   90.00
_cell.angle_beta   90.00
_cell.angle_gamma   90.00
#
_symmetry.space_group_name_H-M   'P 1'
#
loop_
_entity.id
_entity.type
_entity.pdbx_description
1 polymer ?
#
loop_
_entity_poly.entity_id
_entity_poly.type
_entity_poly.pdbx_seq_one_letter_code
_entity_poly.pdbx_strand_id
1 'polypeptide(L)'
;LHLINGLFDCHRNHVPVLAIAAHIPSSEIGSGYFQETHPQELFRECSHYCELVSSPEQIPQVLAIAMRKAVLNRGVSVVVLPGDVALKPAPEGATMHWYHAPQPVVTPEEEELRKLAQLLRYSSNIALMCGSGCAGAHKELVEFAGKIKAPIVHALRGKEHVEYDNPYDVGMTGLIGFSSGFHTMMNADTLVLLGTQFPYRAFYPTDAKIIQIDINPASIGAHSKVDM
;
A
#
# COMPACT_ATOMS: atom_id res chain seq x y z
N LEU A 1 7.20 20.84 7.55
CA LEU A 1 5.80 20.52 7.82
C LEU A 1 5.01 20.16 6.55
N HIS A 2 5.23 20.86 5.43
CA HIS A 2 4.43 20.66 4.20
C HIS A 2 4.51 19.25 3.61
N LEU A 3 5.56 18.48 3.92
CA LEU A 3 5.69 17.08 3.47
C LEU A 3 4.60 16.17 4.02
N ILE A 4 4.03 16.47 5.19
CA ILE A 4 3.18 15.56 5.95
C ILE A 4 1.96 15.08 5.15
N ASN A 5 1.36 15.96 4.37
CA ASN A 5 0.18 15.65 3.55
C ASN A 5 0.49 14.58 2.49
N GLY A 6 1.56 14.80 1.72
CA GLY A 6 2.00 13.82 0.71
C GLY A 6 2.53 12.52 1.33
N LEU A 7 3.18 12.61 2.50
CA LEU A 7 3.69 11.42 3.19
C LEU A 7 2.55 10.55 3.74
N PHE A 8 1.46 11.13 4.25
CA PHE A 8 0.27 10.38 4.62
C PHE A 8 -0.35 9.68 3.42
N ASP A 9 -0.47 10.36 2.28
CA ASP A 9 -0.97 9.75 1.06
C ASP A 9 -0.09 8.57 0.62
N CYS A 10 1.22 8.76 0.56
CA CYS A 10 2.17 7.69 0.22
C CYS A 10 2.09 6.51 1.20
N HIS A 11 2.01 6.80 2.49
CA HIS A 11 1.93 5.78 3.54
C HIS A 11 0.66 4.93 3.41
N ARG A 12 -0.50 5.57 3.24
CA ARG A 12 -1.80 4.89 3.04
C ARG A 12 -1.87 4.10 1.74
N ASN A 13 -1.15 4.56 0.75
CA ASN A 13 -1.10 3.92 -0.57
C ASN A 13 0.04 2.90 -0.73
N HIS A 14 0.79 2.62 0.35
CA HIS A 14 1.90 1.66 0.34
C HIS A 14 2.98 1.99 -0.72
N VAL A 15 3.27 3.28 -0.91
CA VAL A 15 4.29 3.76 -1.84
C VAL A 15 5.61 3.95 -1.09
N PRO A 16 6.71 3.28 -1.49
CA PRO A 16 8.01 3.47 -0.88
C PRO A 16 8.52 4.90 -1.08
N VAL A 17 8.78 5.62 0.01
CA VAL A 17 9.31 6.99 0.00
C VAL A 17 10.39 7.14 1.05
N LEU A 18 11.51 7.75 0.67
CA LEU A 18 12.48 8.32 1.60
C LEU A 18 12.31 9.83 1.63
N ALA A 19 11.95 10.38 2.78
CA ALA A 19 11.89 11.81 3.01
C ALA A 19 13.08 12.26 3.87
N ILE A 20 13.73 13.35 3.46
CA ILE A 20 14.76 14.02 4.25
C ILE A 20 14.17 15.32 4.75
N ALA A 21 13.92 15.40 6.06
CA ALA A 21 13.35 16.57 6.72
C ALA A 21 14.48 17.40 7.35
N ALA A 22 14.69 18.61 6.83
CA ALA A 22 15.63 19.54 7.44
C ALA A 22 15.12 19.97 8.83
N HIS A 23 16.05 20.17 9.76
CA HIS A 23 15.80 20.60 11.10
C HIS A 23 16.71 21.77 11.49
N ILE A 24 16.35 22.48 12.56
CA ILE A 24 17.16 23.55 13.16
C ILE A 24 18.53 23.01 13.62
N PRO A 25 19.53 23.86 13.89
CA PRO A 25 20.80 23.39 14.43
C PRO A 25 20.63 22.55 15.69
N SER A 26 21.41 21.51 15.84
CA SER A 26 21.30 20.56 16.95
C SER A 26 21.48 21.20 18.34
N SER A 27 22.27 22.25 18.42
CA SER A 27 22.47 23.05 19.67
C SER A 27 21.22 23.83 20.11
N GLU A 28 20.28 24.06 19.20
CA GLU A 28 19.08 24.87 19.46
C GLU A 28 17.83 24.01 19.71
N ILE A 29 17.93 22.69 19.58
CA ILE A 29 16.80 21.79 19.82
C ILE A 29 16.40 21.84 21.31
N GLY A 30 15.13 22.17 21.58
CA GLY A 30 14.59 22.31 22.93
C GLY A 30 14.65 23.73 23.51
N SER A 31 15.16 24.69 22.75
CA SER A 31 15.28 26.09 23.21
C SER A 31 14.08 27.00 22.87
N GLY A 32 13.15 26.49 22.05
CA GLY A 32 12.07 27.32 21.47
C GLY A 32 12.56 28.15 20.28
N TYR A 33 13.60 27.70 19.62
CA TYR A 33 14.21 28.38 18.47
C TYR A 33 13.21 28.60 17.32
N PHE A 34 13.45 29.64 16.52
CA PHE A 34 12.61 29.98 15.38
C PHE A 34 12.41 28.77 14.45
N GLN A 35 11.15 28.45 14.15
CA GLN A 35 10.72 27.27 13.37
C GLN A 35 11.04 25.91 14.02
N GLU A 36 11.33 25.87 15.31
CA GLU A 36 11.44 24.59 16.00
C GLU A 36 10.15 23.79 15.89
N THR A 37 10.29 22.52 15.58
CA THR A 37 9.21 21.52 15.60
C THR A 37 9.76 20.20 16.13
N HIS A 38 8.91 19.22 16.30
CA HIS A 38 9.30 17.87 16.70
C HIS A 38 9.06 16.88 15.52
N PRO A 39 9.95 16.85 14.50
CA PRO A 39 9.72 16.07 13.29
C PRO A 39 9.48 14.58 13.56
N GLN A 40 10.19 14.02 14.55
CA GLN A 40 10.03 12.60 14.92
C GLN A 40 8.61 12.29 15.41
N GLU A 41 7.98 13.22 16.16
CA GLU A 41 6.59 13.08 16.57
C GLU A 41 5.62 13.34 15.41
N LEU A 42 5.89 14.38 14.61
CA LEU A 42 5.03 14.78 13.49
C LEU A 42 4.92 13.69 12.42
N PHE A 43 6.02 13.00 12.10
CA PHE A 43 6.04 12.00 11.04
C PHE A 43 5.81 10.57 11.54
N ARG A 44 5.61 10.37 12.83
CA ARG A 44 5.43 9.03 13.43
C ARG A 44 4.25 8.27 12.81
N GLU A 45 3.11 8.92 12.63
CA GLU A 45 1.90 8.27 12.12
C GLU A 45 1.93 7.98 10.62
N CYS A 46 2.75 8.70 9.86
CA CYS A 46 2.83 8.55 8.42
C CYS A 46 4.12 7.87 7.95
N SER A 47 4.87 7.23 8.85
CA SER A 47 6.11 6.55 8.49
C SER A 47 6.34 5.25 9.26
N HIS A 48 7.08 4.33 8.65
CA HIS A 48 7.58 3.11 9.30
C HIS A 48 8.93 3.31 9.99
N TYR A 49 9.57 4.44 9.73
CA TYR A 49 10.88 4.79 10.29
C TYR A 49 11.04 6.29 10.28
N CYS A 50 11.40 6.87 11.41
CA CYS A 50 11.68 8.30 11.52
C CYS A 50 12.78 8.51 12.55
N GLU A 51 13.97 8.93 12.10
CA GLU A 51 15.14 9.10 12.96
C GLU A 51 15.84 10.43 12.73
N LEU A 52 16.30 11.02 13.83
CA LEU A 52 17.16 12.21 13.85
C LEU A 52 18.61 11.78 13.72
N VAL A 53 19.34 12.38 12.80
CA VAL A 53 20.78 12.20 12.63
C VAL A 53 21.53 13.14 13.58
N SER A 54 22.36 12.60 14.46
CA SER A 54 23.13 13.37 15.43
C SER A 54 24.55 13.70 14.95
N SER A 55 25.09 12.95 13.98
CA SER A 55 26.43 13.19 13.45
C SER A 55 26.54 12.72 11.99
N PRO A 56 27.52 13.25 11.20
CA PRO A 56 27.74 12.82 9.83
C PRO A 56 28.05 11.32 9.69
N GLU A 57 28.70 10.72 10.68
CA GLU A 57 29.09 9.31 10.68
C GLU A 57 27.88 8.36 10.67
N GLN A 58 26.73 8.82 11.18
CA GLN A 58 25.49 8.03 11.19
C GLN A 58 24.79 8.03 9.83
N ILE A 59 25.00 9.04 8.99
CA ILE A 59 24.22 9.24 7.77
C ILE A 59 24.20 8.00 6.87
N PRO A 60 25.32 7.36 6.53
CA PRO A 60 25.30 6.20 5.65
C PRO A 60 24.46 5.05 6.19
N GLN A 61 24.56 4.76 7.48
CA GLN A 61 23.81 3.68 8.12
C GLN A 61 22.32 4.01 8.23
N VAL A 62 21.97 5.21 8.67
CA VAL A 62 20.57 5.65 8.83
C VAL A 62 19.86 5.67 7.48
N LEU A 63 20.51 6.18 6.42
CA LEU A 63 19.96 6.15 5.07
C LEU A 63 19.75 4.73 4.57
N ALA A 64 20.71 3.84 4.74
CA ALA A 64 20.58 2.44 4.32
C ALA A 64 19.41 1.74 5.03
N ILE A 65 19.22 1.99 6.33
CA ILE A 65 18.09 1.45 7.09
C ILE A 65 16.76 2.06 6.61
N ALA A 66 16.70 3.39 6.45
CA ALA A 66 15.52 4.12 6.03
C ALA A 66 15.03 3.64 4.66
N MET A 67 15.93 3.57 3.67
CA MET A 67 15.62 3.09 2.33
C MET A 67 15.13 1.65 2.34
N ARG A 68 15.79 0.77 3.09
CA ARG A 68 15.40 -0.63 3.22
C ARG A 68 14.02 -0.77 3.83
N LYS A 69 13.74 -0.03 4.91
CA LYS A 69 12.41 -0.05 5.55
C LYS A 69 11.32 0.52 4.64
N ALA A 70 11.61 1.58 3.89
CA ALA A 70 10.66 2.12 2.92
C ALA A 70 10.27 1.07 1.87
N VAL A 71 11.24 0.36 1.32
CA VAL A 71 11.02 -0.65 0.26
C VAL A 71 10.32 -1.90 0.84
N LEU A 72 10.85 -2.48 1.93
CA LEU A 72 10.33 -3.74 2.47
C LEU A 72 8.94 -3.59 3.08
N ASN A 73 8.68 -2.48 3.79
CA ASN A 73 7.38 -2.22 4.40
C ASN A 73 6.41 -1.52 3.44
N ARG A 74 6.86 -1.20 2.22
CA ARG A 74 6.07 -0.48 1.22
C ARG A 74 5.41 0.77 1.83
N GLY A 75 6.23 1.75 2.20
CA GLY A 75 5.75 2.96 2.85
C GLY A 75 6.85 3.98 3.09
N VAL A 76 6.59 4.91 3.98
CA VAL A 76 7.44 6.08 4.20
C VAL A 76 8.52 5.81 5.24
N SER A 77 9.73 6.27 4.97
CA SER A 77 10.79 6.47 5.95
C SER A 77 11.22 7.93 5.95
N VAL A 78 11.46 8.49 7.11
CA VAL A 78 11.90 9.88 7.29
C VAL A 78 13.25 9.93 7.98
N VAL A 79 14.16 10.72 7.44
CA VAL A 79 15.45 11.06 8.07
C VAL A 79 15.43 12.54 8.41
N VAL A 80 15.53 12.85 9.68
CA VAL A 80 15.56 14.23 10.18
C VAL A 80 17.02 14.66 10.27
N LEU A 81 17.38 15.72 9.53
CA LEU A 81 18.76 16.17 9.38
C LEU A 81 18.93 17.60 9.90
N PRO A 82 19.57 17.81 11.07
CA PRO A 82 19.90 19.14 11.57
C PRO A 82 20.87 19.88 10.61
N GLY A 83 20.67 21.20 10.49
CA GLY A 83 21.42 22.03 9.55
C GLY A 83 22.93 22.05 9.81
N ASP A 84 23.34 22.08 11.08
CA ASP A 84 24.75 22.04 11.46
C ASP A 84 25.41 20.68 11.15
N VAL A 85 24.65 19.56 11.24
CA VAL A 85 25.13 18.24 10.85
C VAL A 85 25.29 18.14 9.33
N ALA A 86 24.33 18.69 8.58
CA ALA A 86 24.36 18.70 7.11
C ALA A 86 25.54 19.50 6.53
N LEU A 87 26.05 20.50 7.26
CA LEU A 87 27.16 21.35 6.84
C LEU A 87 28.54 20.81 7.21
N LYS A 88 28.62 19.76 8.02
CA LYS A 88 29.91 19.13 8.37
C LYS A 88 30.48 18.35 7.19
N PRO A 89 31.82 18.25 7.10
CA PRO A 89 32.43 17.38 6.10
C PRO A 89 31.97 15.94 6.21
N ALA A 90 31.84 15.28 5.08
CA ALA A 90 31.56 13.83 5.08
C ALA A 90 32.73 13.07 5.72
N PRO A 91 32.49 12.03 6.51
CA PRO A 91 33.55 11.20 7.07
C PRO A 91 34.39 10.58 5.96
N GLU A 92 35.73 10.50 6.20
CA GLU A 92 36.64 9.88 5.26
C GLU A 92 36.26 8.41 5.02
N GLY A 93 36.20 7.99 3.76
CA GLY A 93 35.83 6.63 3.40
C GLY A 93 34.36 6.28 3.65
N ALA A 94 33.47 7.27 3.89
CA ALA A 94 32.05 7.03 4.09
C ALA A 94 31.44 6.32 2.87
N THR A 95 30.92 5.13 3.07
CA THR A 95 30.21 4.34 2.05
C THR A 95 28.87 3.88 2.57
N MET A 96 27.88 3.87 1.69
CA MET A 96 26.57 3.28 1.99
C MET A 96 26.54 1.87 1.43
N HIS A 97 26.37 0.88 2.32
CA HIS A 97 26.17 -0.50 1.90
C HIS A 97 24.69 -0.75 1.60
N TRP A 98 24.36 -0.83 0.33
CA TRP A 98 23.03 -1.21 -0.11
C TRP A 98 22.92 -2.72 -0.24
N TYR A 99 22.00 -3.31 0.51
CA TYR A 99 21.61 -4.71 0.36
C TYR A 99 20.17 -4.81 -0.13
N HIS A 100 19.99 -5.38 -1.30
CA HIS A 100 18.67 -5.66 -1.84
C HIS A 100 18.18 -7.00 -1.30
N ALA A 101 17.31 -6.96 -0.31
CA ALA A 101 16.70 -8.17 0.21
C ALA A 101 15.71 -8.74 -0.83
N PRO A 102 15.80 -10.03 -1.16
CA PRO A 102 14.81 -10.66 -2.04
C PRO A 102 13.43 -10.62 -1.40
N GLN A 103 12.42 -10.34 -2.20
CA GLN A 103 11.02 -10.39 -1.75
C GLN A 103 10.61 -11.86 -1.62
N PRO A 104 10.03 -12.28 -0.49
CA PRO A 104 9.50 -13.62 -0.36
C PRO A 104 8.30 -13.81 -1.28
N VAL A 105 8.19 -14.97 -1.90
CA VAL A 105 6.98 -15.38 -2.62
C VAL A 105 6.03 -16.04 -1.64
N VAL A 106 4.87 -15.44 -1.45
CA VAL A 106 3.81 -15.97 -0.58
C VAL A 106 2.76 -16.63 -1.46
N THR A 107 2.50 -17.90 -1.19
CA THR A 107 1.47 -18.68 -1.89
C THR A 107 0.43 -19.19 -0.89
N PRO A 108 -0.87 -19.22 -1.25
CA PRO A 108 -1.88 -19.84 -0.41
C PRO A 108 -1.67 -21.37 -0.36
N GLU A 109 -2.18 -21.99 0.70
CA GLU A 109 -2.20 -23.45 0.81
C GLU A 109 -3.13 -24.08 -0.24
N GLU A 110 -2.79 -25.29 -0.69
CA GLU A 110 -3.59 -25.97 -1.72
C GLU A 110 -5.03 -26.23 -1.27
N GLU A 111 -5.23 -26.50 0.01
CA GLU A 111 -6.56 -26.68 0.58
C GLU A 111 -7.41 -25.41 0.51
N GLU A 112 -6.83 -24.23 0.72
CA GLU A 112 -7.50 -22.95 0.55
C GLU A 112 -7.89 -22.72 -0.92
N LEU A 113 -7.04 -23.08 -1.86
CA LEU A 113 -7.36 -23.00 -3.30
C LEU A 113 -8.50 -23.94 -3.68
N ARG A 114 -8.57 -25.13 -3.09
CA ARG A 114 -9.69 -26.08 -3.32
C ARG A 114 -10.99 -25.53 -2.76
N LYS A 115 -10.99 -24.96 -1.57
CA LYS A 115 -12.16 -24.31 -0.97
C LYS A 115 -12.63 -23.13 -1.82
N LEU A 116 -11.70 -22.29 -2.28
CA LEU A 116 -12.01 -21.19 -3.21
C LEU A 116 -12.70 -21.70 -4.47
N ALA A 117 -12.11 -22.70 -5.13
CA ALA A 117 -12.67 -23.28 -6.34
C ALA A 117 -14.06 -23.89 -6.11
N GLN A 118 -14.30 -24.50 -4.94
CA GLN A 118 -15.61 -25.03 -4.56
C GLN A 118 -16.64 -23.92 -4.34
N LEU A 119 -16.29 -22.85 -3.62
CA LEU A 119 -17.15 -21.69 -3.41
C LEU A 119 -17.57 -21.06 -4.74
N LEU A 120 -16.61 -20.79 -5.63
CA LEU A 120 -16.87 -20.21 -6.93
C LEU A 120 -17.75 -21.09 -7.83
N ARG A 121 -17.61 -22.42 -7.76
CA ARG A 121 -18.43 -23.36 -8.52
C ARG A 121 -19.92 -23.32 -8.16
N TYR A 122 -20.22 -23.00 -6.91
CA TYR A 122 -21.62 -22.90 -6.42
C TYR A 122 -22.18 -21.48 -6.45
N SER A 123 -21.41 -20.51 -6.92
CA SER A 123 -21.82 -19.13 -7.09
C SER A 123 -22.49 -18.93 -8.45
N SER A 124 -23.54 -18.10 -8.51
CA SER A 124 -24.30 -17.84 -9.74
C SER A 124 -23.94 -16.51 -10.37
N ASN A 125 -23.62 -15.50 -9.56
CA ASN A 125 -23.30 -14.15 -10.00
C ASN A 125 -22.04 -13.63 -9.28
N ILE A 126 -20.89 -13.94 -9.84
CA ILE A 126 -19.59 -13.57 -9.27
C ILE A 126 -19.19 -12.20 -9.81
N ALA A 127 -18.64 -11.35 -8.94
CA ALA A 127 -17.93 -10.12 -9.34
C ALA A 127 -16.51 -10.10 -8.73
N LEU A 128 -15.55 -9.60 -9.50
CA LEU A 128 -14.19 -9.39 -9.04
C LEU A 128 -13.97 -7.90 -8.75
N MET A 129 -13.55 -7.58 -7.53
CA MET A 129 -13.14 -6.22 -7.15
C MET A 129 -11.63 -6.16 -7.01
N CYS A 130 -10.98 -5.45 -7.93
CA CYS A 130 -9.53 -5.45 -8.09
C CYS A 130 -8.90 -4.14 -7.61
N GLY A 131 -7.82 -4.24 -6.86
CA GLY A 131 -7.02 -3.10 -6.42
C GLY A 131 -5.61 -3.09 -6.99
N SER A 132 -4.75 -2.23 -6.43
CA SER A 132 -3.34 -2.11 -6.82
C SER A 132 -2.51 -3.38 -6.58
N GLY A 133 -3.00 -4.30 -5.73
CA GLY A 133 -2.35 -5.60 -5.53
C GLY A 133 -2.41 -6.53 -6.75
N CYS A 134 -3.22 -6.19 -7.77
CA CYS A 134 -3.24 -6.89 -9.06
C CYS A 134 -2.08 -6.48 -10.00
N ALA A 135 -1.20 -5.58 -9.57
CA ALA A 135 -0.03 -5.17 -10.35
C ALA A 135 0.81 -6.39 -10.75
N GLY A 136 1.10 -6.50 -12.06
CA GLY A 136 1.88 -7.61 -12.62
C GLY A 136 1.10 -8.92 -12.85
N ALA A 137 -0.20 -8.98 -12.49
CA ALA A 137 -1.05 -10.16 -12.66
C ALA A 137 -2.18 -9.96 -13.68
N HIS A 138 -2.04 -8.98 -14.59
CA HIS A 138 -3.09 -8.62 -15.55
C HIS A 138 -3.58 -9.79 -16.40
N LYS A 139 -2.63 -10.53 -16.98
CA LYS A 139 -2.93 -11.68 -17.86
C LYS A 139 -3.70 -12.78 -17.12
N GLU A 140 -3.21 -13.13 -15.93
CA GLU A 140 -3.83 -14.15 -15.07
C GLU A 140 -5.22 -13.70 -14.60
N LEU A 141 -5.40 -12.40 -14.32
CA LEU A 141 -6.68 -11.82 -13.93
C LEU A 141 -7.72 -11.93 -15.05
N VAL A 142 -7.36 -11.54 -16.28
CA VAL A 142 -8.24 -11.62 -17.45
C VAL A 142 -8.60 -13.08 -17.77
N GLU A 143 -7.61 -13.99 -17.70
CA GLU A 143 -7.84 -15.42 -17.90
C GLU A 143 -8.77 -16.00 -16.82
N PHE A 144 -8.56 -15.63 -15.56
CA PHE A 144 -9.39 -16.06 -14.45
C PHE A 144 -10.83 -15.58 -14.62
N ALA A 145 -11.03 -14.28 -14.90
CA ALA A 145 -12.34 -13.70 -15.13
C ALA A 145 -13.08 -14.42 -16.28
N GLY A 146 -12.39 -14.74 -17.37
CA GLY A 146 -12.95 -15.50 -18.49
C GLY A 146 -13.38 -16.91 -18.09
N LYS A 147 -12.59 -17.60 -17.28
CA LYS A 147 -12.90 -18.97 -16.82
C LYS A 147 -14.15 -19.01 -15.93
N ILE A 148 -14.29 -18.05 -15.02
CA ILE A 148 -15.42 -18.00 -14.09
C ILE A 148 -16.58 -17.11 -14.59
N LYS A 149 -16.41 -16.48 -15.76
CA LYS A 149 -17.38 -15.58 -16.40
C LYS A 149 -17.81 -14.40 -15.49
N ALA A 150 -16.84 -13.85 -14.76
CA ALA A 150 -17.07 -12.78 -13.82
C ALA A 150 -16.67 -11.43 -14.41
N PRO A 151 -17.49 -10.37 -14.29
CA PRO A 151 -17.08 -9.01 -14.56
C PRO A 151 -16.03 -8.55 -13.54
N ILE A 152 -15.16 -7.66 -14.00
CA ILE A 152 -14.11 -7.04 -13.20
C ILE A 152 -14.48 -5.59 -12.92
N VAL A 153 -14.53 -5.24 -11.64
CA VAL A 153 -14.63 -3.88 -11.13
C VAL A 153 -13.28 -3.51 -10.51
N HIS A 154 -12.86 -2.28 -10.63
CA HIS A 154 -11.60 -1.88 -10.02
C HIS A 154 -11.73 -0.65 -9.12
N ALA A 155 -10.84 -0.53 -8.13
CA ALA A 155 -10.62 0.69 -7.37
C ALA A 155 -9.78 1.68 -8.20
N LEU A 156 -9.74 2.96 -7.80
CA LEU A 156 -8.96 4.00 -8.50
C LEU A 156 -7.50 3.56 -8.77
N ARG A 157 -6.82 3.02 -7.78
CA ARG A 157 -5.44 2.57 -7.91
C ARG A 157 -5.27 1.20 -8.59
N GLY A 158 -6.36 0.49 -8.82
CA GLY A 158 -6.36 -0.72 -9.65
C GLY A 158 -6.42 -0.42 -11.14
N LYS A 159 -6.91 0.78 -11.52
CA LYS A 159 -7.19 1.15 -12.90
C LYS A 159 -6.03 0.87 -13.86
N GLU A 160 -4.84 1.36 -13.57
CA GLU A 160 -3.67 1.20 -14.42
C GLU A 160 -3.20 -0.24 -14.61
N HIS A 161 -3.62 -1.16 -13.72
CA HIS A 161 -3.23 -2.57 -13.76
C HIS A 161 -4.30 -3.49 -14.36
N VAL A 162 -5.54 -3.00 -14.45
CA VAL A 162 -6.72 -3.85 -14.67
C VAL A 162 -7.51 -3.48 -15.93
N GLU A 163 -7.66 -2.19 -16.24
CA GLU A 163 -8.62 -1.70 -17.24
C GLU A 163 -8.19 -1.97 -18.70
N TYR A 164 -6.89 -1.81 -19.02
CA TYR A 164 -6.41 -1.93 -20.40
C TYR A 164 -6.56 -3.36 -20.94
N ASP A 165 -6.87 -3.50 -22.21
CA ASP A 165 -6.99 -4.80 -22.92
C ASP A 165 -7.78 -5.87 -22.14
N ASN A 166 -8.83 -5.45 -21.45
CA ASN A 166 -9.64 -6.30 -20.57
C ASN A 166 -11.11 -6.30 -21.00
N PRO A 167 -11.58 -7.36 -21.67
CA PRO A 167 -12.96 -7.44 -22.14
C PRO A 167 -13.98 -7.66 -21.00
N TYR A 168 -13.53 -7.94 -19.80
CA TYR A 168 -14.37 -8.17 -18.60
C TYR A 168 -14.47 -6.95 -17.71
N ASP A 169 -13.71 -5.88 -17.99
CA ASP A 169 -13.76 -4.65 -17.21
C ASP A 169 -15.12 -3.95 -17.39
N VAL A 170 -15.77 -3.64 -16.28
CA VAL A 170 -17.03 -2.89 -16.25
C VAL A 170 -16.87 -1.53 -15.59
N GLY A 171 -15.68 -1.13 -15.29
CA GLY A 171 -15.31 0.19 -14.81
C GLY A 171 -15.06 0.27 -13.30
N MET A 172 -14.74 1.48 -12.89
CA MET A 172 -14.33 1.82 -11.53
C MET A 172 -15.55 1.97 -10.61
N THR A 173 -15.38 1.57 -9.34
CA THR A 173 -16.33 1.86 -8.25
C THR A 173 -15.70 2.74 -7.19
N GLY A 174 -16.52 3.31 -6.30
CA GLY A 174 -16.13 4.22 -5.24
C GLY A 174 -16.72 5.60 -5.42
N LEU A 175 -16.28 6.59 -4.61
CA LEU A 175 -16.85 7.93 -4.58
C LEU A 175 -16.82 8.68 -5.92
N ILE A 176 -15.84 8.37 -6.75
CA ILE A 176 -15.68 8.94 -8.12
C ILE A 176 -15.85 7.86 -9.19
N GLY A 177 -16.46 6.72 -8.82
CA GLY A 177 -16.70 5.60 -9.71
C GLY A 177 -17.93 5.76 -10.56
N PHE A 178 -18.22 4.73 -11.36
CA PHE A 178 -19.34 4.68 -12.28
C PHE A 178 -20.45 3.77 -11.76
N SER A 179 -21.68 4.02 -12.22
CA SER A 179 -22.84 3.20 -11.85
C SER A 179 -22.67 1.73 -12.26
N SER A 180 -21.99 1.44 -13.38
CA SER A 180 -21.71 0.08 -13.84
C SER A 180 -20.93 -0.73 -12.80
N GLY A 181 -19.83 -0.20 -12.28
CA GLY A 181 -19.03 -0.85 -11.23
C GLY A 181 -19.82 -1.03 -9.93
N PHE A 182 -20.56 0.01 -9.51
CA PHE A 182 -21.43 -0.06 -8.33
C PHE A 182 -22.48 -1.16 -8.44
N HIS A 183 -23.27 -1.15 -9.51
CA HIS A 183 -24.34 -2.15 -9.69
C HIS A 183 -23.80 -3.57 -9.85
N THR A 184 -22.64 -3.72 -10.50
CA THR A 184 -21.99 -5.02 -10.61
C THR A 184 -21.64 -5.60 -9.24
N MET A 185 -21.07 -4.79 -8.35
CA MET A 185 -20.77 -5.22 -6.98
C MET A 185 -22.05 -5.53 -6.19
N MET A 186 -23.03 -4.62 -6.22
CA MET A 186 -24.25 -4.75 -5.40
C MET A 186 -25.15 -5.92 -5.81
N ASN A 187 -25.08 -6.35 -7.07
CA ASN A 187 -25.89 -7.47 -7.58
C ASN A 187 -25.17 -8.82 -7.49
N ALA A 188 -23.91 -8.86 -7.05
CA ALA A 188 -23.17 -10.11 -6.90
C ALA A 188 -23.71 -10.95 -5.74
N ASP A 189 -23.80 -12.27 -5.91
CA ASP A 189 -23.98 -13.22 -4.80
C ASP A 189 -22.65 -13.64 -4.18
N THR A 190 -21.57 -13.44 -4.93
CA THR A 190 -20.20 -13.70 -4.50
C THR A 190 -19.27 -12.61 -5.01
N LEU A 191 -18.67 -11.88 -4.07
CA LEU A 191 -17.70 -10.81 -4.36
C LEU A 191 -16.30 -11.28 -3.99
N VAL A 192 -15.39 -11.29 -4.96
CA VAL A 192 -13.99 -11.64 -4.73
C VAL A 192 -13.16 -10.36 -4.74
N LEU A 193 -12.55 -10.04 -3.62
CA LEU A 193 -11.65 -8.91 -3.44
C LEU A 193 -10.21 -9.36 -3.75
N LEU A 194 -9.57 -8.75 -4.73
CA LEU A 194 -8.23 -9.09 -5.19
C LEU A 194 -7.28 -7.92 -4.95
N GLY A 195 -6.37 -8.07 -3.98
CA GLY A 195 -5.33 -7.09 -3.68
C GLY A 195 -5.89 -5.69 -3.43
N THR A 196 -6.96 -5.58 -2.66
CA THR A 196 -7.64 -4.31 -2.39
C THR A 196 -8.07 -4.19 -0.93
N GLN A 197 -7.84 -3.01 -0.36
CA GLN A 197 -8.38 -2.57 0.92
C GLN A 197 -9.48 -1.53 0.69
N PHE A 198 -10.42 -1.80 -0.19
CA PHE A 198 -11.48 -0.86 -0.56
C PHE A 198 -12.29 -0.41 0.67
N PRO A 199 -12.23 0.88 1.06
CA PRO A 199 -12.64 1.30 2.41
C PRO A 199 -14.14 1.62 2.53
N TYR A 200 -14.87 1.72 1.44
CA TYR A 200 -16.24 2.25 1.44
C TYR A 200 -17.26 1.17 1.69
N ARG A 201 -17.64 0.96 2.94
CA ARG A 201 -18.59 -0.10 3.36
C ARG A 201 -19.94 -0.04 2.65
N ALA A 202 -20.42 1.14 2.32
CA ALA A 202 -21.70 1.32 1.61
C ALA A 202 -21.71 0.77 0.18
N PHE A 203 -20.53 0.40 -0.35
CA PHE A 203 -20.38 -0.18 -1.68
C PHE A 203 -20.26 -1.71 -1.66
N TYR A 204 -20.32 -2.32 -0.49
CA TYR A 204 -20.32 -3.78 -0.38
C TYR A 204 -21.76 -4.34 -0.37
N PRO A 205 -22.04 -5.41 -1.10
CA PRO A 205 -23.34 -6.09 -1.03
C PRO A 205 -23.55 -6.68 0.36
N THR A 206 -24.79 -6.60 0.88
CA THR A 206 -25.13 -7.05 2.24
C THR A 206 -25.28 -8.55 2.35
N ASP A 207 -25.74 -9.21 1.28
CA ASP A 207 -26.13 -10.63 1.28
C ASP A 207 -25.17 -11.53 0.49
N ALA A 208 -24.12 -10.94 -0.11
CA ALA A 208 -23.14 -11.70 -0.86
C ALA A 208 -22.11 -12.39 0.06
N LYS A 209 -21.60 -13.51 -0.41
CA LYS A 209 -20.36 -14.09 0.13
C LYS A 209 -19.18 -13.22 -0.28
N ILE A 210 -18.30 -12.90 0.67
CA ILE A 210 -17.11 -12.09 0.40
C ILE A 210 -15.89 -12.94 0.60
N ILE A 211 -15.10 -13.05 -0.45
CA ILE A 211 -13.80 -13.73 -0.48
C ILE A 211 -12.72 -12.66 -0.65
N GLN A 212 -11.69 -12.69 0.17
CA GLN A 212 -10.61 -11.71 0.08
C GLN A 212 -9.26 -12.37 -0.07
N ILE A 213 -8.53 -11.96 -1.10
CA ILE A 213 -7.17 -12.41 -1.40
C ILE A 213 -6.23 -11.21 -1.29
N ASP A 214 -5.35 -11.24 -0.31
CA ASP A 214 -4.40 -10.16 -0.04
C ASP A 214 -3.09 -10.74 0.49
N ILE A 215 -1.96 -10.12 0.13
CA ILE A 215 -0.64 -10.52 0.64
C ILE A 215 -0.45 -10.08 2.10
N ASN A 216 -1.18 -9.04 2.54
CA ASN A 216 -1.14 -8.56 3.91
C ASN A 216 -2.30 -9.16 4.72
N PRO A 217 -2.04 -10.08 5.66
CA PRO A 217 -3.11 -10.72 6.44
C PRO A 217 -3.90 -9.71 7.30
N ALA A 218 -3.31 -8.57 7.67
CA ALA A 218 -4.00 -7.53 8.42
C ALA A 218 -5.08 -6.79 7.60
N SER A 219 -5.06 -6.92 6.26
CA SER A 219 -6.07 -6.36 5.37
C SER A 219 -7.35 -7.20 5.31
N ILE A 220 -7.23 -8.52 5.58
CA ILE A 220 -8.33 -9.46 5.44
C ILE A 220 -9.38 -9.17 6.53
N GLY A 221 -10.62 -8.92 6.09
CA GLY A 221 -11.72 -8.61 6.98
C GLY A 221 -11.72 -7.21 7.59
N ALA A 222 -10.78 -6.34 7.24
CA ALA A 222 -10.66 -5.00 7.85
C ALA A 222 -11.87 -4.08 7.56
N HIS A 223 -12.52 -4.23 6.42
CA HIS A 223 -13.61 -3.35 5.97
C HIS A 223 -14.96 -4.04 5.80
N SER A 224 -14.97 -5.36 5.65
CA SER A 224 -16.19 -6.17 5.53
C SER A 224 -16.00 -7.50 6.24
N LYS A 225 -17.11 -8.14 6.63
CA LYS A 225 -17.06 -9.54 7.04
C LYS A 225 -16.68 -10.37 5.82
N VAL A 226 -15.66 -11.21 5.94
CA VAL A 226 -15.25 -12.14 4.88
C VAL A 226 -15.66 -13.57 5.25
N ASP A 227 -16.03 -14.35 4.24
CA ASP A 227 -16.38 -15.76 4.40
C ASP A 227 -15.17 -16.66 4.13
N MET A 228 -14.16 -16.09 3.41
CA MET A 228 -12.89 -16.76 3.14
C MET A 228 -11.80 -15.75 2.84
#